data_02f269152a19fc1544dfdd1bcd1e3940
#
_entry.id   02f269152a19fc1544dfdd1bcd1e3940
#
_cell.length_a   1.000
_cell.length_b   1.000
_cell.length_c   1.000
_cell.angle_alpha   90.00
_cell.angle_beta   90.00
_cell.angle_gamma   90.00
#
_symmetry.space_group_name_H-M   'P 1'
#
loop_
_entity.id
_entity.type
_entity.pdbx_description
1 polymer ?
#
loop_
_entity_poly.entity_id
_entity_poly.type
_entity_poly.pdbx_seq_one_letter_code
_entity_poly.pdbx_strand_id
1 'polypeptide(L)'
;MDTPYAIEMLHITKRFPGIIANDDITLQLKKGEIHALLGENGAGKSTLMSVLFGLYQAEEGVIKKDGVEVSIKDPNDANALGIGMVHQHFKLVECFTVLDNIIMGVEPTKCGFLQKKEAREKVVALSEKYGLQIDPDALIEDITVGMQQRTEILKMLYRENEILIFDEPTAVLTPQEIDELMEIMRNLAAEGKSILFISHKLNEIMAVSDRCTVLRKGKCIGTVETKDTSVEQLSAMMVGRDVSFHVEKKPCHPGEVVLDVEHMTVASKVHKNNAVKDVSLQVRRGEIVCIAGIDGNGQTEFVYGLTGLEPVVSGKISLCGQDITKMPIRKRNILGMSHIPEDRHKHGLVLDYSLEDNLVLERYFEPEFTDKAGFLRRDNIRKYAEKLIDQYDVRSGQGPITAARSMSGGNQQKAIVAREIDKDPELLVAVQPTRGLDVGAIEYIHKQLVAQRDDGKAVLLVSLELDEVMDVPDRILVMYEGEIVGELDPKTTTQEELGLYMAGAKRDEVTA
;
A
#
# COMPACT_ATOMS: atom_id res chain seq x y z
N MET A 1 -13.07 30.07 28.46
CA MET A 1 -14.20 29.41 27.78
C MET A 1 -13.76 27.98 27.50
N ASP A 2 -14.50 27.01 28.01
CA ASP A 2 -14.21 25.60 27.70
C ASP A 2 -14.51 25.33 26.23
N THR A 3 -13.50 25.17 25.40
CA THR A 3 -13.68 24.80 24.02
C THR A 3 -13.78 23.27 23.94
N PRO A 4 -14.69 22.71 23.10
CA PRO A 4 -14.77 21.28 22.90
C PRO A 4 -13.59 20.71 22.10
N TYR A 5 -12.73 21.57 21.53
CA TYR A 5 -11.66 21.19 20.64
C TYR A 5 -10.31 21.10 21.37
N ALA A 6 -9.60 20.00 21.18
CA ALA A 6 -8.21 19.83 21.61
C ALA A 6 -7.25 20.56 20.67
N ILE A 7 -7.52 20.46 19.35
CA ILE A 7 -6.78 21.14 18.28
C ILE A 7 -7.76 21.77 17.29
N GLU A 8 -7.42 22.97 16.84
CA GLU A 8 -8.05 23.65 15.72
C GLU A 8 -6.96 24.14 14.77
N MET A 9 -6.99 23.67 13.56
CA MET A 9 -6.19 24.18 12.44
C MET A 9 -7.16 24.99 11.56
N LEU A 10 -7.00 26.30 11.52
CA LEU A 10 -7.97 27.20 10.88
C LEU A 10 -7.32 27.88 9.68
N HIS A 11 -7.92 27.71 8.50
CA HIS A 11 -7.50 28.36 7.25
C HIS A 11 -6.05 28.06 6.86
N ILE A 12 -5.59 26.82 7.05
CA ILE A 12 -4.20 26.43 6.80
C ILE A 12 -3.93 26.36 5.32
N THR A 13 -2.96 27.14 4.87
CA THR A 13 -2.44 27.09 3.50
C THR A 13 -0.95 26.75 3.51
N LYS A 14 -0.58 25.68 2.76
CA LYS A 14 0.81 25.27 2.57
C LYS A 14 1.14 25.14 1.09
N ARG A 15 2.20 25.86 0.68
CA ARG A 15 2.68 25.89 -0.71
C ARG A 15 4.06 25.24 -0.83
N PHE A 16 4.27 24.54 -1.92
CA PHE A 16 5.59 24.10 -2.38
C PHE A 16 5.81 24.62 -3.81
N PRO A 17 7.06 24.66 -4.32
CA PRO A 17 7.32 25.10 -5.69
C PRO A 17 6.44 24.37 -6.71
N GLY A 18 5.54 25.12 -7.36
CA GLY A 18 4.65 24.59 -8.39
C GLY A 18 3.36 23.91 -7.90
N ILE A 19 3.11 23.78 -6.57
CA ILE A 19 1.91 23.13 -6.05
C ILE A 19 1.42 23.77 -4.73
N ILE A 20 0.11 23.88 -4.58
CA ILE A 20 -0.54 24.19 -3.31
C ILE A 20 -0.97 22.87 -2.70
N ALA A 21 -0.25 22.44 -1.66
CA ALA A 21 -0.52 21.14 -1.02
C ALA A 21 -1.72 21.19 -0.06
N ASN A 22 -1.90 22.32 0.62
CA ASN A 22 -3.10 22.62 1.41
C ASN A 22 -3.58 24.04 1.05
N ASP A 23 -4.86 24.21 0.77
CA ASP A 23 -5.49 25.43 0.31
C ASP A 23 -6.70 25.71 1.19
N ASP A 24 -6.53 26.64 2.14
CA ASP A 24 -7.57 27.10 3.07
C ASP A 24 -8.25 25.95 3.87
N ILE A 25 -7.44 25.02 4.43
CA ILE A 25 -7.97 23.88 5.17
C ILE A 25 -8.31 24.25 6.61
N THR A 26 -9.52 23.90 7.03
CA THR A 26 -9.93 23.92 8.44
C THR A 26 -10.16 22.50 8.94
N LEU A 27 -9.43 22.12 10.01
CA LEU A 27 -9.56 20.84 10.71
C LEU A 27 -9.71 21.10 12.21
N GLN A 28 -10.72 20.47 12.84
CA GLN A 28 -11.02 20.64 14.25
C GLN A 28 -11.17 19.26 14.92
N LEU A 29 -10.27 18.95 15.84
CA LEU A 29 -10.26 17.74 16.65
C LEU A 29 -10.92 17.99 18.00
N LYS A 30 -11.99 17.28 18.33
CA LYS A 30 -12.63 17.36 19.66
C LYS A 30 -11.81 16.59 20.70
N LYS A 31 -11.99 16.93 21.96
CA LYS A 31 -11.35 16.20 23.08
C LYS A 31 -11.90 14.79 23.19
N GLY A 32 -11.01 13.80 23.26
CA GLY A 32 -11.36 12.39 23.42
C GLY A 32 -12.00 11.72 22.21
N GLU A 33 -11.96 12.36 21.01
CA GLU A 33 -12.47 11.74 19.80
C GLU A 33 -11.36 11.09 18.96
N ILE A 34 -11.74 10.10 18.16
CA ILE A 34 -10.95 9.59 17.05
C ILE A 34 -11.45 10.26 15.77
N HIS A 35 -10.68 11.20 15.25
CA HIS A 35 -11.00 11.95 14.04
C HIS A 35 -10.18 11.43 12.87
N ALA A 36 -10.85 10.88 11.88
CA ALA A 36 -10.19 10.41 10.65
C ALA A 36 -9.91 11.54 9.68
N LEU A 37 -8.77 11.47 8.99
CA LEU A 37 -8.42 12.33 7.87
C LEU A 37 -8.29 11.47 6.61
N LEU A 38 -9.25 11.58 5.71
CA LEU A 38 -9.40 10.78 4.50
C LEU A 38 -9.05 11.59 3.25
N GLY A 39 -8.55 10.94 2.23
CA GLY A 39 -8.30 11.54 0.92
C GLY A 39 -7.37 10.68 0.08
N GLU A 40 -7.35 10.90 -1.22
CA GLU A 40 -6.43 10.24 -2.16
C GLU A 40 -4.95 10.54 -1.84
N ASN A 41 -4.04 9.76 -2.41
CA ASN A 41 -2.62 10.05 -2.33
C ASN A 41 -2.33 11.41 -3.00
N GLY A 42 -1.58 12.28 -2.28
CA GLY A 42 -1.37 13.65 -2.73
C GLY A 42 -2.51 14.64 -2.43
N ALA A 43 -3.55 14.24 -1.68
CA ALA A 43 -4.62 15.15 -1.27
C ALA A 43 -4.21 16.18 -0.21
N GLY A 44 -2.98 16.07 0.35
CA GLY A 44 -2.44 17.00 1.33
C GLY A 44 -2.52 16.54 2.79
N LYS A 45 -2.94 15.29 3.07
CA LYS A 45 -3.10 14.73 4.44
C LYS A 45 -1.81 14.80 5.27
N SER A 46 -0.75 14.10 4.82
CA SER A 46 0.53 14.07 5.53
C SER A 46 1.21 15.44 5.57
N THR A 47 0.96 16.32 4.59
CA THR A 47 1.40 17.73 4.63
C THR A 47 0.73 18.48 5.76
N LEU A 48 -0.60 18.35 5.91
CA LEU A 48 -1.36 19.01 6.98
C LEU A 48 -0.88 18.54 8.36
N MET A 49 -0.65 17.22 8.53
CA MET A 49 -0.12 16.69 9.78
C MET A 49 1.33 17.10 10.04
N SER A 50 2.13 17.22 9.00
CA SER A 50 3.49 17.74 9.09
C SER A 50 3.53 19.21 9.52
N VAL A 51 2.52 19.99 9.14
CA VAL A 51 2.33 21.37 9.66
C VAL A 51 1.97 21.33 11.15
N LEU A 52 1.06 20.44 11.57
CA LEU A 52 0.66 20.31 12.98
C LEU A 52 1.81 19.81 13.85
N PHE A 53 2.65 18.92 13.31
CA PHE A 53 3.82 18.36 14.03
C PHE A 53 5.09 19.24 13.93
N GLY A 54 5.02 20.38 13.22
CA GLY A 54 6.14 21.35 13.13
C GLY A 54 7.23 20.98 12.11
N LEU A 55 7.02 19.97 11.26
CA LEU A 55 7.96 19.64 10.18
C LEU A 55 7.90 20.66 9.03
N TYR A 56 6.75 21.26 8.81
CA TYR A 56 6.53 22.35 7.87
C TYR A 56 5.86 23.53 8.55
N GLN A 57 6.13 24.75 8.04
CA GLN A 57 5.41 25.95 8.44
C GLN A 57 4.35 26.27 7.39
N ALA A 58 3.13 26.55 7.82
CA ALA A 58 2.09 27.09 6.94
C ALA A 58 2.41 28.55 6.55
N GLU A 59 2.06 28.94 5.35
CA GLU A 59 2.15 30.33 4.90
C GLU A 59 0.98 31.17 5.41
N GLU A 60 -0.19 30.53 5.62
CA GLU A 60 -1.41 31.19 6.10
C GLU A 60 -2.14 30.26 7.08
N GLY A 61 -2.91 30.82 7.98
CA GLY A 61 -3.73 30.11 8.94
C GLY A 61 -3.21 30.17 10.37
N VAL A 62 -3.98 29.58 11.28
CA VAL A 62 -3.71 29.63 12.73
C VAL A 62 -3.94 28.23 13.32
N ILE A 63 -3.06 27.83 14.23
CA ILE A 63 -3.22 26.61 15.04
C ILE A 63 -3.57 27.02 16.46
N LYS A 64 -4.62 26.39 17.02
CA LYS A 64 -5.01 26.60 18.41
C LYS A 64 -5.00 25.26 19.14
N LYS A 65 -4.47 25.24 20.36
CA LYS A 65 -4.63 24.15 21.31
C LYS A 65 -5.50 24.62 22.49
N ASP A 66 -6.55 23.87 22.79
CA ASP A 66 -7.52 24.21 23.86
C ASP A 66 -8.07 25.64 23.72
N GLY A 67 -8.28 26.12 22.50
CA GLY A 67 -8.76 27.46 22.16
C GLY A 67 -7.70 28.55 22.20
N VAL A 68 -6.46 28.25 22.58
CA VAL A 68 -5.35 29.21 22.65
C VAL A 68 -4.47 29.06 21.41
N GLU A 69 -4.17 30.18 20.76
CA GLU A 69 -3.27 30.18 19.61
C GLU A 69 -1.85 29.76 20.02
N VAL A 70 -1.27 28.82 19.27
CA VAL A 70 0.06 28.27 19.48
C VAL A 70 0.92 28.36 18.23
N SER A 71 2.22 28.56 18.43
CA SER A 71 3.21 28.53 17.34
C SER A 71 4.05 27.25 17.48
N ILE A 72 3.98 26.39 16.48
CA ILE A 72 4.73 25.13 16.41
C ILE A 72 5.79 25.27 15.33
N LYS A 73 7.05 25.42 15.72
CA LYS A 73 8.17 25.68 14.81
C LYS A 73 8.92 24.42 14.44
N ASP A 74 8.95 23.46 15.35
CA ASP A 74 9.62 22.18 15.19
C ASP A 74 8.90 21.07 16.00
N PRO A 75 9.29 19.79 15.84
CA PRO A 75 8.71 18.68 16.57
C PRO A 75 8.85 18.75 18.09
N ASN A 76 9.84 19.50 18.63
CA ASN A 76 9.99 19.66 20.08
C ASN A 76 8.88 20.54 20.64
N ASP A 77 8.51 21.62 19.92
CA ASP A 77 7.36 22.46 20.26
C ASP A 77 6.08 21.64 20.29
N ALA A 78 5.87 20.78 19.26
CA ALA A 78 4.72 19.87 19.20
C ALA A 78 4.67 18.92 20.41
N ASN A 79 5.79 18.27 20.72
CA ASN A 79 5.90 17.38 21.88
C ASN A 79 5.67 18.12 23.20
N ALA A 80 6.21 19.36 23.36
CA ALA A 80 5.97 20.19 24.55
C ALA A 80 4.50 20.58 24.71
N LEU A 81 3.74 20.65 23.63
CA LEU A 81 2.30 20.83 23.61
C LEU A 81 1.53 19.50 23.79
N GLY A 82 2.20 18.37 23.99
CA GLY A 82 1.58 17.05 24.17
C GLY A 82 1.04 16.46 22.86
N ILE A 83 1.61 16.84 21.70
CA ILE A 83 1.27 16.28 20.40
C ILE A 83 2.34 15.24 20.01
N GLY A 84 1.95 13.99 19.81
CA GLY A 84 2.81 12.90 19.35
C GLY A 84 2.39 12.39 17.98
N MET A 85 3.34 11.84 17.20
CA MET A 85 3.06 11.33 15.86
C MET A 85 3.76 9.99 15.61
N VAL A 86 3.00 8.99 15.15
CA VAL A 86 3.50 7.77 14.50
C VAL A 86 3.55 8.03 13.01
N HIS A 87 4.74 7.94 12.45
CA HIS A 87 4.96 8.18 11.03
C HIS A 87 4.68 6.92 10.20
N GLN A 88 4.30 7.08 8.94
CA GLN A 88 4.11 6.01 7.96
C GLN A 88 5.36 5.12 7.82
N HIS A 89 6.56 5.72 7.88
CA HIS A 89 7.83 5.00 7.99
C HIS A 89 8.40 5.22 9.39
N PHE A 90 8.55 4.15 10.15
CA PHE A 90 9.01 4.20 11.53
C PHE A 90 10.34 4.94 11.66
N LYS A 91 10.43 5.76 12.71
CA LYS A 91 11.63 6.53 13.03
C LYS A 91 12.39 5.87 14.20
N LEU A 92 12.63 4.56 14.08
CA LEU A 92 13.38 3.75 15.01
C LEU A 92 14.80 3.55 14.54
N VAL A 93 15.73 3.45 15.50
CA VAL A 93 17.13 3.12 15.26
C VAL A 93 17.28 1.61 15.39
N GLU A 94 17.57 0.93 14.29
CA GLU A 94 17.54 -0.54 14.20
C GLU A 94 18.49 -1.24 15.17
N CYS A 95 19.72 -0.74 15.34
CA CYS A 95 20.74 -1.29 16.24
C CYS A 95 20.54 -0.94 17.73
N PHE A 96 19.46 -0.26 18.09
CA PHE A 96 19.12 0.08 19.46
C PHE A 96 18.02 -0.84 19.99
N THR A 97 17.97 -0.97 21.35
CA THR A 97 16.86 -1.69 21.99
C THR A 97 15.55 -0.90 21.90
N VAL A 98 14.44 -1.58 22.08
CA VAL A 98 13.10 -0.95 22.24
C VAL A 98 13.16 0.14 23.29
N LEU A 99 13.71 -0.14 24.47
CA LEU A 99 13.85 0.84 25.55
C LEU A 99 14.64 2.07 25.11
N ASP A 100 15.79 1.89 24.46
CA ASP A 100 16.65 2.99 24.04
C ASP A 100 15.95 3.88 23.00
N ASN A 101 15.18 3.29 22.11
CA ASN A 101 14.35 4.04 21.15
C ASN A 101 13.23 4.85 21.81
N ILE A 102 12.57 4.29 22.83
CA ILE A 102 11.48 4.97 23.55
C ILE A 102 11.98 6.20 24.31
N ILE A 103 13.11 6.05 25.04
CA ILE A 103 13.63 7.12 25.89
C ILE A 103 14.48 8.15 25.15
N MET A 104 14.85 7.88 23.91
CA MET A 104 15.70 8.79 23.12
C MET A 104 15.15 10.22 23.06
N GLY A 105 15.96 11.19 23.46
CA GLY A 105 15.61 12.62 23.52
C GLY A 105 14.80 13.04 24.76
N VAL A 106 14.47 12.08 25.65
CA VAL A 106 13.81 12.34 26.95
C VAL A 106 14.39 11.44 28.03
N GLU A 107 15.70 11.17 27.91
CA GLU A 107 16.42 10.24 28.79
C GLU A 107 16.36 10.69 30.26
N PRO A 108 15.86 9.86 31.19
CA PRO A 108 15.91 10.19 32.62
C PRO A 108 17.35 10.17 33.11
N THR A 109 17.83 11.31 33.61
CA THR A 109 19.19 11.46 34.09
C THR A 109 19.23 11.90 35.55
N LYS A 110 20.18 11.35 36.31
CA LYS A 110 20.48 11.79 37.70
C LYS A 110 21.98 12.02 37.84
N CYS A 111 22.36 13.23 38.22
CA CYS A 111 23.78 13.65 38.32
C CYS A 111 24.58 13.36 37.04
N GLY A 112 23.96 13.50 35.82
CA GLY A 112 24.60 13.22 34.53
C GLY A 112 24.65 11.73 34.14
N PHE A 113 24.09 10.83 34.93
CA PHE A 113 24.03 9.41 34.63
C PHE A 113 22.60 8.99 34.23
N LEU A 114 22.51 8.22 33.14
CA LEU A 114 21.26 7.68 32.61
C LEU A 114 20.60 6.70 33.60
N GLN A 115 19.31 6.88 33.86
CA GLN A 115 18.51 6.04 34.77
C GLN A 115 17.66 5.03 34.03
N LYS A 116 18.30 4.08 33.31
CA LYS A 116 17.58 3.08 32.48
C LYS A 116 16.60 2.20 33.25
N LYS A 117 16.87 1.91 34.55
CA LYS A 117 16.01 1.03 35.34
C LYS A 117 14.60 1.63 35.54
N GLU A 118 14.54 2.90 35.94
CA GLU A 118 13.27 3.60 36.15
C GLU A 118 12.48 3.73 34.84
N ALA A 119 13.18 4.07 33.76
CA ALA A 119 12.58 4.12 32.43
C ALA A 119 12.01 2.76 32.00
N ARG A 120 12.76 1.68 32.22
CA ARG A 120 12.33 0.32 31.91
C ARG A 120 11.06 -0.08 32.67
N GLU A 121 11.00 0.21 33.97
CA GLU A 121 9.81 -0.05 34.79
C GLU A 121 8.59 0.71 34.28
N LYS A 122 8.74 2.00 33.87
CA LYS A 122 7.65 2.78 33.25
C LYS A 122 7.22 2.19 31.92
N VAL A 123 8.15 1.78 31.04
CA VAL A 123 7.86 1.18 29.75
C VAL A 123 7.10 -0.14 29.87
N VAL A 124 7.55 -1.02 30.80
CA VAL A 124 6.85 -2.29 31.07
C VAL A 124 5.45 -2.03 31.60
N ALA A 125 5.27 -1.12 32.55
CA ALA A 125 3.92 -0.78 33.06
C ALA A 125 2.99 -0.23 31.96
N LEU A 126 3.49 0.61 31.04
CA LEU A 126 2.71 1.09 29.91
C LEU A 126 2.39 -0.04 28.93
N SER A 127 3.37 -0.92 28.64
CA SER A 127 3.16 -2.06 27.74
C SER A 127 2.09 -3.02 28.27
N GLU A 128 2.11 -3.31 29.57
CA GLU A 128 1.10 -4.13 30.25
C GLU A 128 -0.28 -3.44 30.24
N LYS A 129 -0.32 -2.15 30.61
CA LYS A 129 -1.56 -1.38 30.68
C LYS A 129 -2.33 -1.36 29.35
N TYR A 130 -1.62 -1.22 28.23
CA TYR A 130 -2.22 -1.11 26.88
C TYR A 130 -2.17 -2.42 26.08
N GLY A 131 -1.72 -3.53 26.67
CA GLY A 131 -1.67 -4.84 26.03
C GLY A 131 -0.68 -4.95 24.88
N LEU A 132 0.37 -4.11 24.85
CA LEU A 132 1.28 -4.00 23.71
C LEU A 132 2.31 -5.13 23.62
N GLN A 133 2.53 -5.87 24.72
CA GLN A 133 3.35 -7.10 24.80
C GLN A 133 4.74 -6.98 24.14
N ILE A 134 5.51 -5.95 24.51
CA ILE A 134 6.84 -5.69 23.96
C ILE A 134 7.92 -5.97 25.00
N ASP A 135 9.01 -6.63 24.58
CA ASP A 135 10.23 -6.78 25.35
C ASP A 135 11.09 -5.51 25.21
N PRO A 136 11.30 -4.75 26.32
CA PRO A 136 12.13 -3.53 26.29
C PRO A 136 13.59 -3.76 25.89
N ASP A 137 14.10 -4.97 26.08
CA ASP A 137 15.50 -5.31 25.89
C ASP A 137 15.76 -5.89 24.45
N ALA A 138 14.71 -6.16 23.67
CA ALA A 138 14.85 -6.63 22.29
C ALA A 138 15.44 -5.55 21.38
N LEU A 139 16.26 -5.93 20.39
CA LEU A 139 16.75 -5.04 19.35
C LEU A 139 15.64 -4.78 18.32
N ILE A 140 15.60 -3.57 17.78
CA ILE A 140 14.59 -3.22 16.78
C ILE A 140 14.75 -4.05 15.50
N GLU A 141 15.98 -4.39 15.09
CA GLU A 141 16.23 -5.23 13.91
C GLU A 141 15.74 -6.67 14.05
N ASP A 142 15.54 -7.15 15.29
CA ASP A 142 15.13 -8.53 15.59
C ASP A 142 13.62 -8.68 15.80
N ILE A 143 12.85 -7.58 15.86
CA ILE A 143 11.40 -7.62 16.10
C ILE A 143 10.60 -7.43 14.82
N THR A 144 9.36 -7.95 14.81
CA THR A 144 8.44 -7.83 13.68
C THR A 144 8.00 -6.38 13.45
N VAL A 145 7.51 -6.09 12.26
CA VAL A 145 6.99 -4.76 11.89
C VAL A 145 5.85 -4.32 12.81
N GLY A 146 4.95 -5.23 13.20
CA GLY A 146 3.90 -4.95 14.18
C GLY A 146 4.46 -4.58 15.54
N MET A 147 5.54 -5.22 16.02
CA MET A 147 6.22 -4.84 17.26
C MET A 147 6.95 -3.50 17.15
N GLN A 148 7.52 -3.17 15.99
CA GLN A 148 8.11 -1.84 15.76
C GLN A 148 7.04 -0.75 15.86
N GLN A 149 5.86 -0.96 15.32
CA GLN A 149 4.73 -0.03 15.44
C GLN A 149 4.29 0.14 16.91
N ARG A 150 4.14 -0.95 17.65
CA ARG A 150 3.83 -0.90 19.10
C ARG A 150 4.89 -0.13 19.87
N THR A 151 6.16 -0.20 19.45
CA THR A 151 7.27 0.59 20.00
C THR A 151 7.08 2.09 19.75
N GLU A 152 6.66 2.50 18.56
CA GLU A 152 6.35 3.92 18.27
C GLU A 152 5.14 4.42 19.08
N ILE A 153 4.14 3.58 19.31
CA ILE A 153 3.00 3.92 20.18
C ILE A 153 3.48 4.09 21.63
N LEU A 154 4.29 3.17 22.15
CA LEU A 154 4.86 3.28 23.49
C LEU A 154 5.72 4.53 23.66
N LYS A 155 6.46 4.93 22.65
CA LYS A 155 7.26 6.15 22.62
C LYS A 155 6.41 7.40 22.82
N MET A 156 5.24 7.50 22.17
CA MET A 156 4.30 8.60 22.40
C MET A 156 3.69 8.55 23.81
N LEU A 157 3.31 7.36 24.27
CA LEU A 157 2.71 7.17 25.62
C LEU A 157 3.70 7.45 26.74
N TYR A 158 4.97 7.08 26.55
CA TYR A 158 6.04 7.38 27.52
C TYR A 158 6.24 8.88 27.71
N ARG A 159 6.07 9.67 26.63
CA ARG A 159 6.14 11.14 26.64
C ARG A 159 4.86 11.82 27.15
N GLU A 160 3.84 11.02 27.52
CA GLU A 160 2.57 11.49 28.06
C GLU A 160 1.76 12.39 27.11
N ASN A 161 1.94 12.20 25.80
CA ASN A 161 1.21 12.95 24.80
C ASN A 161 -0.31 12.76 24.94
N GLU A 162 -1.06 13.85 24.75
CA GLU A 162 -2.53 13.90 24.86
C GLU A 162 -3.20 13.83 23.50
N ILE A 163 -2.51 14.29 22.47
CA ILE A 163 -2.96 14.31 21.08
C ILE A 163 -2.04 13.39 20.28
N LEU A 164 -2.62 12.37 19.68
CA LEU A 164 -1.88 11.29 19.00
C LEU A 164 -2.22 11.31 17.50
N ILE A 165 -1.20 11.45 16.67
CA ILE A 165 -1.34 11.40 15.21
C ILE A 165 -0.85 10.05 14.71
N PHE A 166 -1.69 9.32 13.99
CA PHE A 166 -1.36 8.06 13.32
C PHE A 166 -1.41 8.26 11.81
N ASP A 167 -0.25 8.27 11.15
CA ASP A 167 -0.16 8.48 9.69
C ASP A 167 -0.01 7.11 8.98
N GLU A 168 -1.11 6.63 8.40
CA GLU A 168 -1.24 5.34 7.70
C GLU A 168 -0.65 4.14 8.48
N PRO A 169 -1.05 3.93 9.74
CA PRO A 169 -0.39 2.97 10.62
C PRO A 169 -0.65 1.51 10.25
N THR A 170 -1.57 1.22 9.34
CA THR A 170 -2.02 -0.14 8.99
C THR A 170 -1.40 -0.66 7.69
N ALA A 171 -0.55 0.12 7.03
CA ALA A 171 -0.04 -0.19 5.69
C ALA A 171 0.76 -1.51 5.58
N VAL A 172 1.33 -1.97 6.70
CA VAL A 172 2.25 -3.12 6.75
C VAL A 172 1.82 -4.18 7.79
N LEU A 173 0.60 -4.06 8.31
CA LEU A 173 0.07 -4.94 9.35
C LEU A 173 -0.79 -6.07 8.77
N THR A 174 -0.80 -7.20 9.47
CA THR A 174 -1.76 -8.29 9.22
C THR A 174 -3.17 -7.87 9.66
N PRO A 175 -4.24 -8.51 9.15
CA PRO A 175 -5.62 -8.20 9.58
C PRO A 175 -5.81 -8.27 11.10
N GLN A 176 -5.21 -9.27 11.78
CA GLN A 176 -5.28 -9.42 13.23
C GLN A 176 -4.60 -8.26 13.96
N GLU A 177 -3.41 -7.83 13.49
CA GLU A 177 -2.70 -6.69 14.06
C GLU A 177 -3.45 -5.36 13.83
N ILE A 178 -4.20 -5.24 12.72
CA ILE A 178 -5.08 -4.09 12.45
C ILE A 178 -6.19 -4.04 13.49
N ASP A 179 -6.88 -5.16 13.76
CA ASP A 179 -7.96 -5.22 14.75
C ASP A 179 -7.44 -4.86 16.14
N GLU A 180 -6.28 -5.37 16.53
CA GLU A 180 -5.62 -5.03 17.81
C GLU A 180 -5.28 -3.53 17.87
N LEU A 181 -4.77 -2.94 16.80
CA LEU A 181 -4.49 -1.50 16.75
C LEU A 181 -5.76 -0.67 16.90
N MET A 182 -6.86 -1.06 16.24
CA MET A 182 -8.15 -0.37 16.35
C MET A 182 -8.68 -0.43 17.78
N GLU A 183 -8.50 -1.55 18.48
CA GLU A 183 -8.86 -1.68 19.90
C GLU A 183 -8.00 -0.79 20.80
N ILE A 184 -6.67 -0.75 20.57
CA ILE A 184 -5.75 0.15 21.28
C ILE A 184 -6.19 1.60 21.11
N MET A 185 -6.52 2.05 19.90
CA MET A 185 -6.97 3.41 19.63
C MET A 185 -8.28 3.73 20.37
N ARG A 186 -9.26 2.82 20.38
CA ARG A 186 -10.51 3.00 21.13
C ARG A 186 -10.25 3.12 22.63
N ASN A 187 -9.35 2.30 23.18
CA ASN A 187 -8.99 2.34 24.61
C ASN A 187 -8.30 3.67 24.97
N LEU A 188 -7.40 4.15 24.12
CA LEU A 188 -6.74 5.45 24.30
C LEU A 188 -7.74 6.62 24.25
N ALA A 189 -8.68 6.61 23.32
CA ALA A 189 -9.73 7.63 23.25
C ALA A 189 -10.66 7.57 24.47
N ALA A 190 -11.04 6.39 24.93
CA ALA A 190 -11.84 6.20 26.16
C ALA A 190 -11.12 6.72 27.42
N GLU A 191 -9.78 6.74 27.45
CA GLU A 191 -8.96 7.37 28.50
C GLU A 191 -8.84 8.90 28.33
N GLY A 192 -9.46 9.49 27.29
CA GLY A 192 -9.47 10.93 27.06
C GLY A 192 -8.38 11.43 26.10
N LYS A 193 -7.58 10.54 25.48
CA LYS A 193 -6.66 10.94 24.44
C LYS A 193 -7.44 11.34 23.18
N SER A 194 -6.97 12.36 22.46
CA SER A 194 -7.55 12.80 21.22
C SER A 194 -6.72 12.29 20.05
N ILE A 195 -7.32 11.65 19.06
CA ILE A 195 -6.60 10.92 18.04
C ILE A 195 -6.92 11.48 16.64
N LEU A 196 -5.88 11.81 15.87
CA LEU A 196 -5.96 12.05 14.44
C LEU A 196 -5.46 10.80 13.70
N PHE A 197 -6.35 10.15 12.96
CA PHE A 197 -6.09 8.90 12.26
C PHE A 197 -6.14 9.12 10.75
N ILE A 198 -5.01 8.96 10.09
CA ILE A 198 -4.91 9.06 8.64
C ILE A 198 -4.94 7.68 8.04
N SER A 199 -5.91 7.41 7.19
CA SER A 199 -5.99 6.19 6.39
C SER A 199 -6.64 6.50 5.03
N HIS A 200 -6.36 5.68 4.05
CA HIS A 200 -7.09 5.64 2.79
C HIS A 200 -8.02 4.41 2.71
N LYS A 201 -8.00 3.54 3.73
CA LYS A 201 -8.85 2.36 3.85
C LYS A 201 -10.15 2.73 4.56
N LEU A 202 -11.22 2.77 3.79
CA LEU A 202 -12.53 3.23 4.25
C LEU A 202 -13.11 2.36 5.37
N ASN A 203 -12.89 1.03 5.30
CA ASN A 203 -13.37 0.09 6.31
C ASN A 203 -12.74 0.36 7.70
N GLU A 204 -11.45 0.73 7.74
CA GLU A 204 -10.77 1.09 8.99
C GLU A 204 -11.36 2.37 9.61
N ILE A 205 -11.62 3.38 8.76
CA ILE A 205 -12.24 4.64 9.17
C ILE A 205 -13.64 4.39 9.76
N MET A 206 -14.46 3.62 9.05
CA MET A 206 -15.80 3.27 9.50
C MET A 206 -15.80 2.47 10.81
N ALA A 207 -14.76 1.65 11.03
CA ALA A 207 -14.67 0.81 12.21
C ALA A 207 -14.29 1.58 13.49
N VAL A 208 -13.46 2.65 13.40
CA VAL A 208 -12.83 3.22 14.59
C VAL A 208 -13.11 4.71 14.81
N SER A 209 -13.40 5.50 13.76
CA SER A 209 -13.50 6.95 13.91
C SER A 209 -14.91 7.43 14.28
N ASP A 210 -14.95 8.52 15.04
CA ASP A 210 -16.20 9.24 15.38
C ASP A 210 -16.61 10.17 14.25
N ARG A 211 -15.61 10.90 13.69
CA ARG A 211 -15.78 11.87 12.61
C ARG A 211 -14.69 11.67 11.55
N CYS A 212 -15.01 12.05 10.33
CA CYS A 212 -14.09 11.99 9.21
C CYS A 212 -14.08 13.31 8.45
N THR A 213 -12.89 13.90 8.27
CA THR A 213 -12.68 15.03 7.36
C THR A 213 -12.09 14.52 6.05
N VAL A 214 -12.72 14.86 4.94
CA VAL A 214 -12.29 14.43 3.60
C VAL A 214 -11.52 15.55 2.91
N LEU A 215 -10.28 15.25 2.50
CA LEU A 215 -9.46 16.12 1.66
C LEU A 215 -9.42 15.65 0.22
N ARG A 216 -9.46 16.58 -0.72
CA ARG A 216 -9.30 16.31 -2.14
C ARG A 216 -8.55 17.47 -2.83
N LYS A 217 -7.43 17.14 -3.50
CA LYS A 217 -6.60 18.11 -4.23
C LYS A 217 -6.23 19.35 -3.40
N GLY A 218 -5.83 19.12 -2.15
CA GLY A 218 -5.41 20.17 -1.24
C GLY A 218 -6.54 20.96 -0.56
N LYS A 219 -7.81 20.60 -0.76
CA LYS A 219 -8.98 21.28 -0.19
C LYS A 219 -9.77 20.38 0.74
N CYS A 220 -10.38 20.97 1.77
CA CYS A 220 -11.37 20.30 2.61
C CYS A 220 -12.71 20.23 1.86
N ILE A 221 -13.21 19.01 1.63
CA ILE A 221 -14.50 18.76 0.98
C ILE A 221 -15.64 18.81 2.00
N GLY A 222 -15.36 18.37 3.23
CA GLY A 222 -16.31 18.38 4.32
C GLY A 222 -15.89 17.48 5.47
N THR A 223 -16.55 17.65 6.61
CA THR A 223 -16.42 16.79 7.79
C THR A 223 -17.77 16.15 8.08
N VAL A 224 -17.78 14.84 8.27
CA VAL A 224 -19.01 14.05 8.53
C VAL A 224 -18.87 13.25 9.82
N GLU A 225 -19.97 12.96 10.48
CA GLU A 225 -20.03 11.97 11.56
C GLU A 225 -20.00 10.58 10.92
N THR A 226 -19.10 9.71 11.35
CA THR A 226 -18.89 8.41 10.71
C THR A 226 -20.13 7.52 10.79
N LYS A 227 -20.86 7.57 11.92
CA LYS A 227 -22.12 6.82 12.13
C LYS A 227 -23.26 7.21 11.18
N ASP A 228 -23.22 8.42 10.60
CA ASP A 228 -24.26 8.98 9.74
C ASP A 228 -23.88 8.94 8.25
N THR A 229 -22.78 8.27 7.90
CA THR A 229 -22.24 8.18 6.53
C THR A 229 -22.04 6.71 6.11
N SER A 230 -21.71 6.48 4.85
CA SER A 230 -21.37 5.15 4.32
C SER A 230 -20.04 5.16 3.58
N VAL A 231 -19.49 3.95 3.31
CA VAL A 231 -18.26 3.76 2.52
C VAL A 231 -18.39 4.40 1.15
N GLU A 232 -19.56 4.26 0.50
CA GLU A 232 -19.84 4.83 -0.82
C GLU A 232 -19.84 6.36 -0.79
N GLN A 233 -20.45 6.96 0.24
CA GLN A 233 -20.47 8.42 0.42
C GLN A 233 -19.07 8.98 0.66
N LEU A 234 -18.30 8.37 1.56
CA LEU A 234 -16.91 8.78 1.81
C LEU A 234 -16.07 8.65 0.55
N SER A 235 -16.23 7.55 -0.20
CA SER A 235 -15.56 7.33 -1.46
C SER A 235 -15.93 8.39 -2.51
N ALA A 236 -17.22 8.69 -2.66
CA ALA A 236 -17.69 9.74 -3.57
C ALA A 236 -17.13 11.13 -3.21
N MET A 237 -17.06 11.47 -1.91
CA MET A 237 -16.43 12.73 -1.45
C MET A 237 -14.93 12.75 -1.79
N MET A 238 -14.24 11.64 -1.61
CA MET A 238 -12.79 11.52 -1.82
C MET A 238 -12.42 11.64 -3.30
N VAL A 239 -13.10 10.89 -4.17
CA VAL A 239 -12.81 10.84 -5.62
C VAL A 239 -13.51 11.96 -6.39
N GLY A 240 -14.67 12.42 -5.91
CA GLY A 240 -15.50 13.47 -6.53
C GLY A 240 -16.47 12.98 -7.59
N ARG A 241 -16.70 11.69 -7.64
CA ARG A 241 -17.72 10.98 -8.42
C ARG A 241 -18.12 9.71 -7.68
N ASP A 242 -19.22 9.12 -8.05
CA ASP A 242 -19.59 7.80 -7.55
C ASP A 242 -18.51 6.77 -7.95
N VAL A 243 -18.13 5.94 -6.99
CA VAL A 243 -17.14 4.86 -7.16
C VAL A 243 -17.83 3.55 -6.84
N SER A 244 -17.66 2.59 -7.72
CA SER A 244 -18.06 1.21 -7.44
C SER A 244 -16.85 0.39 -7.06
N PHE A 245 -16.85 -0.18 -5.87
CA PHE A 245 -15.83 -1.15 -5.46
C PHE A 245 -16.08 -2.51 -6.09
N HIS A 246 -17.32 -2.79 -6.47
CA HIS A 246 -17.67 -4.02 -7.16
C HIS A 246 -17.43 -3.87 -8.65
N VAL A 247 -16.62 -4.75 -9.23
CA VAL A 247 -16.32 -4.73 -10.66
C VAL A 247 -17.32 -5.62 -11.40
N GLU A 248 -18.11 -4.99 -12.27
CA GLU A 248 -18.99 -5.75 -13.15
C GLU A 248 -18.16 -6.60 -14.12
N LYS A 249 -18.41 -7.91 -14.09
CA LYS A 249 -17.76 -8.93 -14.94
C LYS A 249 -18.78 -9.66 -15.79
N LYS A 250 -18.44 -9.94 -17.04
CA LYS A 250 -19.20 -10.90 -17.85
C LYS A 250 -19.11 -12.29 -17.22
N PRO A 251 -20.07 -13.21 -17.51
CA PRO A 251 -19.91 -14.61 -17.09
C PRO A 251 -18.59 -15.19 -17.58
N CYS A 252 -17.87 -15.87 -16.67
CA CYS A 252 -16.61 -16.52 -17.03
C CYS A 252 -16.88 -17.76 -17.87
N HIS A 253 -16.18 -17.86 -19.01
CA HIS A 253 -16.18 -19.04 -19.87
C HIS A 253 -14.71 -19.39 -20.20
N PRO A 254 -14.03 -20.14 -19.31
CA PRO A 254 -12.63 -20.48 -19.49
C PRO A 254 -12.41 -21.25 -20.80
N GLY A 255 -11.50 -20.72 -21.61
CA GLY A 255 -11.09 -21.33 -22.88
C GLY A 255 -9.92 -22.29 -22.77
N GLU A 256 -9.02 -22.26 -23.75
CA GLU A 256 -7.81 -23.06 -23.79
C GLU A 256 -6.82 -22.63 -22.68
N VAL A 257 -5.96 -23.58 -22.25
CA VAL A 257 -4.88 -23.30 -21.29
C VAL A 257 -3.82 -22.42 -21.97
N VAL A 258 -3.57 -21.27 -21.38
CA VAL A 258 -2.54 -20.32 -21.81
C VAL A 258 -1.27 -20.52 -21.00
N LEU A 259 -1.38 -20.56 -19.67
CA LEU A 259 -0.29 -20.85 -18.77
C LEU A 259 -0.49 -22.23 -18.16
N ASP A 260 0.55 -23.07 -18.23
CA ASP A 260 0.60 -24.36 -17.56
C ASP A 260 1.91 -24.47 -16.78
N VAL A 261 1.80 -24.62 -15.49
CA VAL A 261 2.92 -24.78 -14.56
C VAL A 261 2.81 -26.16 -13.93
N GLU A 262 3.85 -26.99 -14.13
CA GLU A 262 3.91 -28.36 -13.65
C GLU A 262 5.07 -28.50 -12.65
N HIS A 263 4.76 -28.82 -11.39
CA HIS A 263 5.74 -29.17 -10.34
C HIS A 263 6.88 -28.15 -10.15
N MET A 264 6.57 -26.87 -10.22
CA MET A 264 7.56 -25.79 -10.16
C MET A 264 8.14 -25.64 -8.76
N THR A 265 9.46 -25.66 -8.67
CA THR A 265 10.23 -25.42 -7.44
C THR A 265 11.22 -24.27 -7.66
N VAL A 266 11.26 -23.30 -6.75
CA VAL A 266 12.17 -22.16 -6.79
C VAL A 266 12.90 -22.04 -5.45
N ALA A 267 14.23 -21.83 -5.49
CA ALA A 267 15.05 -21.69 -4.29
C ALA A 267 14.82 -20.33 -3.61
N SER A 268 14.87 -20.30 -2.28
CA SER A 268 14.92 -19.04 -1.53
C SER A 268 16.32 -18.42 -1.63
N LYS A 269 16.39 -17.09 -1.73
CA LYS A 269 17.66 -16.34 -1.61
C LYS A 269 18.07 -16.06 -0.17
N VAL A 270 17.12 -16.10 0.74
CA VAL A 270 17.32 -15.72 2.16
C VAL A 270 17.54 -16.97 3.02
N HIS A 271 16.82 -18.04 2.72
CA HIS A 271 16.84 -19.26 3.49
C HIS A 271 17.46 -20.42 2.69
N LYS A 272 17.96 -21.44 3.38
CA LYS A 272 18.52 -22.65 2.74
C LYS A 272 17.48 -23.59 2.11
N ASN A 273 16.19 -23.30 2.32
CA ASN A 273 15.08 -24.09 1.82
C ASN A 273 14.54 -23.51 0.51
N ASN A 274 13.71 -24.28 -0.21
CA ASN A 274 12.97 -23.77 -1.36
C ASN A 274 11.85 -22.83 -0.89
N ALA A 275 11.71 -21.69 -1.57
CA ALA A 275 10.63 -20.74 -1.32
C ALA A 275 9.32 -21.19 -1.99
N VAL A 276 9.44 -21.88 -3.14
CA VAL A 276 8.31 -22.50 -3.85
C VAL A 276 8.57 -24.00 -3.92
N LYS A 277 7.57 -24.79 -3.56
CA LYS A 277 7.68 -26.23 -3.38
C LYS A 277 6.61 -26.94 -4.19
N ASP A 278 7.00 -27.51 -5.32
CA ASP A 278 6.16 -28.43 -6.13
C ASP A 278 4.81 -27.81 -6.56
N VAL A 279 4.81 -26.53 -6.95
CA VAL A 279 3.59 -25.82 -7.33
C VAL A 279 3.16 -26.17 -8.75
N SER A 280 1.89 -26.57 -8.89
CA SER A 280 1.24 -26.82 -10.19
C SER A 280 -0.03 -25.97 -10.28
N LEU A 281 -0.22 -25.28 -11.41
CA LEU A 281 -1.43 -24.50 -11.69
C LEU A 281 -1.61 -24.26 -13.19
N GLN A 282 -2.83 -23.97 -13.60
CA GLN A 282 -3.17 -23.57 -14.96
C GLN A 282 -3.96 -22.27 -14.96
N VAL A 283 -3.72 -21.41 -15.99
CA VAL A 283 -4.55 -20.24 -16.27
C VAL A 283 -5.05 -20.34 -17.70
N ARG A 284 -6.36 -20.15 -17.88
CA ARG A 284 -7.05 -20.30 -19.17
C ARG A 284 -7.40 -18.96 -19.79
N ARG A 285 -7.66 -18.94 -21.08
CA ARG A 285 -8.22 -17.77 -21.76
C ARG A 285 -9.54 -17.35 -21.12
N GLY A 286 -9.72 -16.05 -20.91
CA GLY A 286 -10.97 -15.50 -20.40
C GLY A 286 -11.20 -15.77 -18.92
N GLU A 287 -10.13 -16.10 -18.15
CA GLU A 287 -10.22 -16.18 -16.69
C GLU A 287 -9.16 -15.32 -15.98
N ILE A 288 -9.50 -14.87 -14.79
CA ILE A 288 -8.57 -14.31 -13.81
C ILE A 288 -8.39 -15.34 -12.71
N VAL A 289 -7.16 -15.85 -12.56
CA VAL A 289 -6.76 -16.71 -11.43
C VAL A 289 -5.96 -15.86 -10.47
N CYS A 290 -6.34 -15.86 -9.19
CA CYS A 290 -5.61 -15.14 -8.14
C CYS A 290 -4.80 -16.11 -7.29
N ILE A 291 -3.52 -15.80 -7.06
CA ILE A 291 -2.73 -16.41 -5.98
C ILE A 291 -2.84 -15.48 -4.78
N ALA A 292 -3.56 -15.94 -3.75
CA ALA A 292 -3.72 -15.26 -2.47
C ALA A 292 -2.73 -15.82 -1.43
N GLY A 293 -2.43 -15.05 -0.40
CA GLY A 293 -1.56 -15.48 0.70
C GLY A 293 -1.06 -14.30 1.53
N ILE A 294 -0.31 -14.57 2.59
CA ILE A 294 0.37 -13.55 3.40
C ILE A 294 1.76 -13.30 2.80
N ASP A 295 2.29 -12.09 2.95
CA ASP A 295 3.62 -11.74 2.45
C ASP A 295 4.70 -12.71 2.98
N GLY A 296 5.64 -13.08 2.10
CA GLY A 296 6.71 -14.02 2.43
C GLY A 296 6.37 -15.51 2.26
N ASN A 297 5.18 -15.87 1.79
CA ASN A 297 4.77 -17.27 1.55
C ASN A 297 5.23 -17.86 0.20
N GLY A 298 6.10 -17.15 -0.55
CA GLY A 298 6.70 -17.66 -1.78
C GLY A 298 6.09 -17.10 -3.08
N GLN A 299 5.09 -16.20 -3.00
CA GLN A 299 4.44 -15.60 -4.17
C GLN A 299 5.44 -14.84 -5.05
N THR A 300 6.32 -14.05 -4.44
CA THR A 300 7.34 -13.27 -5.15
C THR A 300 8.31 -14.19 -5.89
N GLU A 301 8.81 -15.24 -5.24
CA GLU A 301 9.72 -16.22 -5.86
C GLU A 301 9.02 -17.02 -6.95
N PHE A 302 7.74 -17.35 -6.76
CA PHE A 302 6.93 -17.99 -7.81
C PHE A 302 6.88 -17.11 -9.05
N VAL A 303 6.54 -15.83 -8.92
CA VAL A 303 6.49 -14.87 -10.03
C VAL A 303 7.87 -14.70 -10.68
N TYR A 304 8.94 -14.64 -9.89
CA TYR A 304 10.30 -14.50 -10.43
C TYR A 304 10.72 -15.74 -11.25
N GLY A 305 10.36 -16.94 -10.81
CA GLY A 305 10.53 -18.16 -11.58
C GLY A 305 9.71 -18.16 -12.88
N LEU A 306 8.43 -17.80 -12.77
CA LEU A 306 7.51 -17.69 -13.90
C LEU A 306 7.95 -16.67 -14.95
N THR A 307 8.42 -15.49 -14.54
CA THR A 307 8.85 -14.42 -15.44
C THR A 307 10.29 -14.58 -15.93
N GLY A 308 11.09 -15.44 -15.28
CA GLY A 308 12.49 -15.70 -15.60
C GLY A 308 13.48 -14.74 -14.95
N LEU A 309 13.06 -14.01 -13.94
CA LEU A 309 13.93 -13.20 -13.08
C LEU A 309 14.80 -14.10 -12.19
N GLU A 310 14.31 -15.28 -11.80
CA GLU A 310 15.03 -16.30 -11.06
C GLU A 310 14.99 -17.65 -11.79
N PRO A 311 16.03 -18.48 -11.65
CA PRO A 311 16.03 -19.80 -12.23
C PRO A 311 15.10 -20.75 -11.47
N VAL A 312 14.40 -21.59 -12.21
CA VAL A 312 13.59 -22.68 -11.67
C VAL A 312 14.49 -23.87 -11.34
N VAL A 313 14.38 -24.43 -10.14
CA VAL A 313 15.15 -25.59 -9.68
C VAL A 313 14.64 -26.86 -10.35
N SER A 314 13.32 -27.06 -10.39
CA SER A 314 12.64 -28.20 -11.04
C SER A 314 11.25 -27.78 -11.50
N GLY A 315 10.64 -28.62 -12.34
CA GLY A 315 9.34 -28.38 -12.91
C GLY A 315 9.39 -27.85 -14.33
N LYS A 316 8.22 -27.59 -14.91
CA LYS A 316 8.06 -27.10 -16.27
C LYS A 316 7.06 -25.97 -16.33
N ILE A 317 7.33 -24.99 -17.17
CA ILE A 317 6.45 -23.85 -17.42
C ILE A 317 6.17 -23.79 -18.92
N SER A 318 4.91 -23.83 -19.31
CA SER A 318 4.47 -23.70 -20.69
C SER A 318 3.57 -22.49 -20.88
N LEU A 319 3.83 -21.70 -21.92
CA LEU A 319 3.00 -20.58 -22.34
C LEU A 319 2.46 -20.86 -23.74
N CYS A 320 1.14 -20.89 -23.93
CA CYS A 320 0.47 -21.24 -25.18
C CYS A 320 1.01 -22.57 -25.76
N GLY A 321 1.27 -23.57 -24.90
CA GLY A 321 1.81 -24.88 -25.27
C GLY A 321 3.32 -24.93 -25.56
N GLN A 322 4.02 -23.80 -25.50
CA GLN A 322 5.46 -23.73 -25.69
C GLN A 322 6.20 -23.72 -24.35
N ASP A 323 7.18 -24.60 -24.18
CA ASP A 323 8.04 -24.63 -22.97
C ASP A 323 8.90 -23.35 -22.89
N ILE A 324 8.70 -22.61 -21.79
CA ILE A 324 9.41 -21.35 -21.51
C ILE A 324 10.34 -21.49 -20.29
N THR A 325 10.47 -22.65 -19.67
CA THR A 325 11.16 -22.88 -18.39
C THR A 325 12.57 -22.26 -18.37
N LYS A 326 13.33 -22.41 -19.44
CA LYS A 326 14.70 -21.86 -19.60
C LYS A 326 14.78 -20.71 -20.61
N MET A 327 13.61 -20.19 -21.03
CA MET A 327 13.56 -19.12 -22.03
C MET A 327 13.95 -17.77 -21.41
N PRO A 328 14.82 -16.97 -22.06
CA PRO A 328 15.15 -15.61 -21.61
C PRO A 328 13.92 -14.69 -21.57
N ILE A 329 13.90 -13.73 -20.64
CA ILE A 329 12.80 -12.78 -20.38
C ILE A 329 12.27 -12.14 -21.68
N ARG A 330 13.14 -11.55 -22.51
CA ARG A 330 12.73 -10.93 -23.80
C ARG A 330 11.94 -11.88 -24.69
N LYS A 331 12.30 -13.15 -24.74
CA LYS A 331 11.58 -14.13 -25.56
C LYS A 331 10.22 -14.49 -24.97
N ARG A 332 10.09 -14.51 -23.62
CA ARG A 332 8.80 -14.69 -22.93
C ARG A 332 7.87 -13.51 -23.25
N ASN A 333 8.39 -12.27 -23.23
CA ASN A 333 7.62 -11.08 -23.58
C ASN A 333 7.16 -11.12 -25.05
N ILE A 334 8.05 -11.48 -25.98
CA ILE A 334 7.70 -11.63 -27.42
C ILE A 334 6.65 -12.73 -27.64
N LEU A 335 6.65 -13.78 -26.83
CA LEU A 335 5.67 -14.87 -26.90
C LEU A 335 4.30 -14.45 -26.32
N GLY A 336 4.18 -13.28 -25.72
CA GLY A 336 2.93 -12.72 -25.24
C GLY A 336 2.77 -12.75 -23.71
N MET A 337 3.85 -12.80 -22.94
CA MET A 337 3.80 -12.59 -21.49
C MET A 337 4.01 -11.10 -21.16
N SER A 338 3.10 -10.51 -20.40
CA SER A 338 3.26 -9.19 -19.80
C SER A 338 3.30 -9.29 -18.28
N HIS A 339 4.05 -8.39 -17.63
CA HIS A 339 4.24 -8.43 -16.19
C HIS A 339 4.11 -7.05 -15.55
N ILE A 340 3.09 -6.85 -14.74
CA ILE A 340 2.95 -5.71 -13.83
C ILE A 340 3.61 -6.12 -12.52
N PRO A 341 4.80 -5.56 -12.17
CA PRO A 341 5.57 -6.02 -11.01
C PRO A 341 5.03 -5.45 -9.70
N GLU A 342 5.30 -6.14 -8.60
CA GLU A 342 4.98 -5.72 -7.24
C GLU A 342 5.63 -4.37 -6.88
N ASP A 343 6.94 -4.25 -7.12
CA ASP A 343 7.69 -3.02 -6.88
C ASP A 343 7.88 -2.25 -8.18
N ARG A 344 7.08 -1.19 -8.33
CA ARG A 344 7.10 -0.30 -9.50
C ARG A 344 8.41 0.47 -9.68
N HIS A 345 9.16 0.71 -8.59
CA HIS A 345 10.42 1.45 -8.61
C HIS A 345 11.62 0.56 -8.90
N LYS A 346 11.59 -0.69 -8.43
CA LYS A 346 12.68 -1.65 -8.63
C LYS A 346 12.61 -2.37 -9.97
N HIS A 347 11.40 -2.72 -10.39
CA HIS A 347 11.17 -3.58 -11.57
C HIS A 347 10.23 -2.97 -12.61
N GLY A 348 9.44 -1.94 -12.25
CA GLY A 348 8.43 -1.39 -13.15
C GLY A 348 8.93 -0.25 -14.02
N LEU A 349 9.65 0.72 -13.46
CA LEU A 349 10.06 1.95 -14.14
C LEU A 349 11.53 2.27 -13.88
N VAL A 350 12.18 2.89 -14.85
CA VAL A 350 13.46 3.59 -14.67
C VAL A 350 13.13 5.03 -14.28
N LEU A 351 13.22 5.35 -12.98
CA LEU A 351 12.70 6.60 -12.41
C LEU A 351 13.27 7.87 -13.02
N ASP A 352 14.56 7.85 -13.45
CA ASP A 352 15.23 8.99 -14.06
C ASP A 352 14.95 9.15 -15.56
N TYR A 353 14.32 8.15 -16.18
CA TYR A 353 13.92 8.22 -17.58
C TYR A 353 12.61 8.98 -17.75
N SER A 354 12.43 9.52 -18.96
CA SER A 354 11.16 10.12 -19.37
C SER A 354 10.03 9.06 -19.41
N LEU A 355 8.79 9.53 -19.35
CA LEU A 355 7.62 8.65 -19.51
C LEU A 355 7.65 7.94 -20.87
N GLU A 356 7.98 8.65 -21.96
CA GLU A 356 8.09 8.05 -23.30
C GLU A 356 9.14 6.94 -23.39
N ASP A 357 10.31 7.11 -22.75
CA ASP A 357 11.34 6.08 -22.70
C ASP A 357 10.89 4.86 -21.88
N ASN A 358 10.17 5.07 -20.77
CA ASN A 358 9.62 3.99 -19.96
C ASN A 358 8.52 3.21 -20.68
N LEU A 359 7.69 3.87 -21.48
CA LEU A 359 6.60 3.22 -22.21
C LEU A 359 7.09 2.30 -23.33
N VAL A 360 8.27 2.57 -23.91
CA VAL A 360 8.87 1.70 -24.94
C VAL A 360 9.96 0.78 -24.43
N LEU A 361 10.23 0.78 -23.11
CA LEU A 361 11.38 0.11 -22.50
C LEU A 361 11.53 -1.38 -22.89
N GLU A 362 10.42 -2.08 -23.07
CA GLU A 362 10.41 -3.51 -23.44
C GLU A 362 10.25 -3.76 -24.96
N ARG A 363 9.97 -2.69 -25.73
CA ARG A 363 9.68 -2.74 -27.18
C ARG A 363 10.64 -1.92 -28.01
N TYR A 364 11.60 -1.21 -27.41
CA TYR A 364 12.50 -0.28 -28.10
C TYR A 364 13.20 -0.88 -29.33
N PHE A 365 13.39 -2.21 -29.37
CA PHE A 365 14.04 -2.95 -30.46
C PHE A 365 13.12 -3.23 -31.65
N GLU A 366 11.82 -2.98 -31.54
CA GLU A 366 10.87 -3.20 -32.62
C GLU A 366 11.09 -2.23 -33.79
N PRO A 367 10.79 -2.65 -35.04
CA PRO A 367 11.02 -1.80 -36.23
C PRO A 367 10.28 -0.47 -36.19
N GLU A 368 9.21 -0.36 -35.41
CA GLU A 368 8.48 0.88 -35.19
C GLU A 368 9.33 1.92 -34.46
N PHE A 369 10.11 1.49 -33.45
CA PHE A 369 10.85 2.36 -32.54
C PHE A 369 12.36 2.43 -32.84
N THR A 370 12.89 1.50 -33.63
CA THR A 370 14.30 1.44 -33.96
C THR A 370 14.47 1.28 -35.48
N ASP A 371 15.39 2.02 -36.08
CA ASP A 371 15.73 1.88 -37.49
C ASP A 371 16.68 0.69 -37.73
N LYS A 372 16.97 0.41 -39.02
CA LYS A 372 17.86 -0.70 -39.41
C LYS A 372 19.31 -0.54 -38.97
N ALA A 373 19.72 0.67 -38.61
CA ALA A 373 21.06 0.99 -38.13
C ALA A 373 21.14 0.95 -36.58
N GLY A 374 20.01 0.70 -35.88
CA GLY A 374 19.93 0.61 -34.42
C GLY A 374 19.65 1.95 -33.73
N PHE A 375 19.34 3.02 -34.45
CA PHE A 375 18.99 4.31 -33.85
C PHE A 375 17.50 4.38 -33.51
N LEU A 376 17.21 4.95 -32.34
CA LEU A 376 15.83 5.15 -31.88
C LEU A 376 15.11 6.22 -32.70
N ARG A 377 13.87 5.90 -33.10
CA ARG A 377 12.97 6.80 -33.82
C ARG A 377 12.19 7.65 -32.83
N ARG A 378 12.79 8.70 -32.33
CA ARG A 378 12.23 9.54 -31.26
C ARG A 378 10.85 10.09 -31.54
N ASP A 379 10.55 10.47 -32.79
CA ASP A 379 9.21 10.97 -33.18
C ASP A 379 8.13 9.88 -33.05
N ASN A 380 8.46 8.63 -33.41
CA ASN A 380 7.54 7.51 -33.26
C ASN A 380 7.30 7.18 -31.78
N ILE A 381 8.37 7.16 -30.98
CA ILE A 381 8.30 6.94 -29.54
C ILE A 381 7.43 8.02 -28.90
N ARG A 382 7.61 9.29 -29.27
CA ARG A 382 6.80 10.39 -28.77
C ARG A 382 5.32 10.23 -29.09
N LYS A 383 4.96 9.94 -30.33
CA LYS A 383 3.58 9.72 -30.77
C LYS A 383 2.94 8.53 -30.08
N TYR A 384 3.70 7.44 -29.92
CA TYR A 384 3.24 6.27 -29.19
C TYR A 384 2.96 6.59 -27.73
N ALA A 385 3.85 7.32 -27.06
CA ALA A 385 3.66 7.74 -25.69
C ALA A 385 2.45 8.67 -25.51
N GLU A 386 2.25 9.63 -26.43
CA GLU A 386 1.07 10.52 -26.44
C GLU A 386 -0.23 9.71 -26.55
N LYS A 387 -0.26 8.72 -27.44
CA LYS A 387 -1.40 7.80 -27.59
C LYS A 387 -1.71 7.08 -26.25
N LEU A 388 -0.70 6.49 -25.60
CA LEU A 388 -0.91 5.76 -24.36
C LEU A 388 -1.30 6.67 -23.19
N ILE A 389 -0.71 7.85 -23.11
CA ILE A 389 -1.05 8.86 -22.10
C ILE A 389 -2.53 9.21 -22.17
N ASP A 390 -3.05 9.46 -23.37
CA ASP A 390 -4.46 9.77 -23.60
C ASP A 390 -5.37 8.57 -23.33
N GLN A 391 -5.03 7.40 -23.90
CA GLN A 391 -5.87 6.20 -23.83
C GLN A 391 -6.02 5.68 -22.38
N TYR A 392 -4.97 5.79 -21.56
CA TYR A 392 -4.93 5.25 -20.19
C TYR A 392 -5.05 6.33 -19.11
N ASP A 393 -5.38 7.57 -19.47
CA ASP A 393 -5.51 8.72 -18.53
C ASP A 393 -4.28 8.83 -17.60
N VAL A 394 -3.08 8.79 -18.18
CA VAL A 394 -1.84 8.96 -17.42
C VAL A 394 -1.55 10.45 -17.27
N ARG A 395 -1.64 10.96 -16.04
CA ARG A 395 -1.40 12.38 -15.77
C ARG A 395 0.07 12.63 -15.50
N SER A 396 0.66 13.49 -16.30
CA SER A 396 2.08 13.86 -16.21
C SER A 396 2.23 15.38 -16.41
N GLY A 397 3.16 16.00 -15.68
CA GLY A 397 3.30 17.46 -15.64
C GLY A 397 3.77 18.08 -16.97
N GLN A 398 4.55 17.35 -17.76
CA GLN A 398 5.14 17.80 -19.03
C GLN A 398 4.84 16.81 -20.19
N GLY A 399 3.78 16.00 -20.07
CA GLY A 399 3.46 14.98 -21.07
C GLY A 399 4.54 13.88 -21.15
N PRO A 400 4.85 13.41 -22.37
CA PRO A 400 5.80 12.31 -22.61
C PRO A 400 7.20 12.50 -22.03
N ILE A 401 7.67 13.74 -21.90
CA ILE A 401 9.03 14.06 -21.41
C ILE A 401 9.13 14.13 -19.87
N THR A 402 8.02 13.96 -19.17
CA THR A 402 8.02 13.96 -17.70
C THR A 402 8.91 12.84 -17.16
N ALA A 403 9.84 13.16 -16.27
CA ALA A 403 10.62 12.15 -15.57
C ALA A 403 9.70 11.30 -14.67
N ALA A 404 9.81 9.97 -14.75
CA ALA A 404 8.90 9.05 -14.05
C ALA A 404 8.88 9.28 -12.54
N ARG A 405 10.03 9.65 -11.92
CA ARG A 405 10.12 9.95 -10.49
C ARG A 405 9.25 11.12 -10.02
N SER A 406 8.92 12.06 -10.91
CA SER A 406 8.09 13.24 -10.56
C SER A 406 6.59 12.97 -10.63
N MET A 407 6.18 11.77 -11.05
CA MET A 407 4.78 11.36 -11.15
C MET A 407 4.28 10.79 -9.82
N SER A 408 2.97 10.93 -9.55
CA SER A 408 2.35 10.23 -8.42
C SER A 408 2.34 8.72 -8.61
N GLY A 409 2.31 7.96 -7.50
CA GLY A 409 2.30 6.49 -7.53
C GLY A 409 1.18 5.91 -8.40
N GLY A 410 -0.03 6.48 -8.35
CA GLY A 410 -1.14 6.07 -9.20
C GLY A 410 -0.88 6.29 -10.70
N ASN A 411 -0.25 7.41 -11.09
CA ASN A 411 0.10 7.66 -12.48
C ASN A 411 1.30 6.83 -12.96
N GLN A 412 2.27 6.55 -12.08
CA GLN A 412 3.33 5.59 -12.35
C GLN A 412 2.75 4.19 -12.65
N GLN A 413 1.80 3.75 -11.83
CA GLN A 413 1.14 2.46 -12.01
C GLN A 413 0.30 2.42 -13.31
N LYS A 414 -0.46 3.48 -13.60
CA LYS A 414 -1.19 3.60 -14.87
C LYS A 414 -0.24 3.51 -16.08
N ALA A 415 0.94 4.10 -16.01
CA ALA A 415 1.93 4.02 -17.07
C ALA A 415 2.46 2.59 -17.26
N ILE A 416 2.71 1.85 -16.18
CA ILE A 416 3.10 0.43 -16.24
C ILE A 416 1.96 -0.39 -16.85
N VAL A 417 0.72 -0.23 -16.35
CA VAL A 417 -0.46 -0.93 -16.86
C VAL A 417 -0.67 -0.65 -18.35
N ALA A 418 -0.55 0.62 -18.78
CA ALA A 418 -0.64 1.03 -20.19
C ALA A 418 0.39 0.30 -21.05
N ARG A 419 1.66 0.30 -20.62
CA ARG A 419 2.75 -0.39 -21.32
C ARG A 419 2.48 -1.88 -21.46
N GLU A 420 2.06 -2.53 -20.37
CA GLU A 420 1.89 -3.98 -20.33
C GLU A 420 0.67 -4.46 -21.12
N ILE A 421 -0.42 -3.69 -21.09
CA ILE A 421 -1.67 -4.04 -21.80
C ILE A 421 -1.60 -3.71 -23.30
N ASP A 422 -1.00 -2.57 -23.70
CA ASP A 422 -0.89 -2.20 -25.11
C ASP A 422 -0.02 -3.17 -25.93
N LYS A 423 0.74 -4.04 -25.29
CA LYS A 423 1.46 -5.16 -25.95
C LYS A 423 0.52 -6.27 -26.45
N ASP A 424 -0.77 -6.22 -26.10
CA ASP A 424 -1.79 -7.23 -26.42
C ASP A 424 -1.37 -8.65 -25.97
N PRO A 425 -1.09 -8.85 -24.65
CA PRO A 425 -0.51 -10.10 -24.17
C PRO A 425 -1.48 -11.27 -24.23
N GLU A 426 -0.95 -12.49 -24.36
CA GLU A 426 -1.68 -13.74 -24.15
C GLU A 426 -1.90 -14.02 -22.67
N LEU A 427 -0.87 -13.68 -21.84
CA LEU A 427 -0.87 -13.79 -20.38
C LEU A 427 -0.45 -12.48 -19.75
N LEU A 428 -1.31 -11.91 -18.92
CA LEU A 428 -0.99 -10.78 -18.06
C LEU A 428 -0.74 -11.27 -16.63
N VAL A 429 0.49 -11.14 -16.14
CA VAL A 429 0.85 -11.41 -14.73
C VAL A 429 0.82 -10.09 -13.98
N ALA A 430 -0.13 -9.93 -13.05
CA ALA A 430 -0.31 -8.70 -12.27
C ALA A 430 -0.02 -8.99 -10.79
N VAL A 431 1.06 -8.42 -10.24
CA VAL A 431 1.49 -8.67 -8.87
C VAL A 431 1.24 -7.44 -8.02
N GLN A 432 0.35 -7.57 -7.03
CA GLN A 432 -0.08 -6.48 -6.15
C GLN A 432 -0.33 -5.17 -6.91
N PRO A 433 -1.12 -5.21 -8.01
CA PRO A 433 -1.21 -4.09 -8.95
C PRO A 433 -1.80 -2.82 -8.34
N THR A 434 -2.49 -2.96 -7.23
CA THR A 434 -3.21 -1.86 -6.52
C THR A 434 -2.50 -1.41 -5.25
N ARG A 435 -1.40 -2.05 -4.85
CA ARG A 435 -0.70 -1.77 -3.60
C ARG A 435 -0.31 -0.30 -3.44
N GLY A 436 -0.78 0.33 -2.35
CA GLY A 436 -0.46 1.71 -1.99
C GLY A 436 -1.03 2.75 -2.96
N LEU A 437 -2.12 2.42 -3.64
CA LEU A 437 -2.84 3.32 -4.53
C LEU A 437 -4.09 3.88 -3.84
N ASP A 438 -4.59 4.97 -4.40
CA ASP A 438 -5.88 5.53 -4.01
C ASP A 438 -7.04 4.76 -4.67
N VAL A 439 -8.25 4.92 -4.11
CA VAL A 439 -9.46 4.22 -4.54
C VAL A 439 -9.77 4.41 -6.03
N GLY A 440 -9.55 5.62 -6.55
CA GLY A 440 -9.80 5.91 -7.97
C GLY A 440 -8.83 5.16 -8.89
N ALA A 441 -7.56 5.00 -8.49
CA ALA A 441 -6.58 4.22 -9.22
C ALA A 441 -6.84 2.71 -9.09
N ILE A 442 -7.27 2.23 -7.91
CA ILE A 442 -7.67 0.84 -7.68
C ILE A 442 -8.81 0.44 -8.62
N GLU A 443 -9.92 1.20 -8.61
CA GLU A 443 -11.06 0.98 -9.49
C GLU A 443 -10.65 0.92 -10.97
N TYR A 444 -9.78 1.85 -11.38
CA TYR A 444 -9.28 1.90 -12.75
C TYR A 444 -8.51 0.62 -13.11
N ILE A 445 -7.60 0.16 -12.25
CA ILE A 445 -6.78 -1.03 -12.52
C ILE A 445 -7.63 -2.28 -12.54
N HIS A 446 -8.56 -2.45 -11.59
CA HIS A 446 -9.49 -3.57 -11.61
C HIS A 446 -10.27 -3.65 -12.92
N LYS A 447 -10.78 -2.50 -13.41
CA LYS A 447 -11.46 -2.43 -14.72
C LYS A 447 -10.55 -2.85 -15.88
N GLN A 448 -9.26 -2.49 -15.84
CA GLN A 448 -8.31 -2.92 -16.88
C GLN A 448 -8.06 -4.43 -16.83
N LEU A 449 -7.87 -5.03 -15.65
CA LEU A 449 -7.68 -6.47 -15.49
C LEU A 449 -8.90 -7.25 -15.99
N VAL A 450 -10.11 -6.80 -15.59
CA VAL A 450 -11.36 -7.43 -16.03
C VAL A 450 -11.58 -7.26 -17.54
N ALA A 451 -11.23 -6.09 -18.11
CA ALA A 451 -11.30 -5.88 -19.56
C ALA A 451 -10.39 -6.86 -20.33
N GLN A 452 -9.16 -7.08 -19.86
CA GLN A 452 -8.25 -8.08 -20.46
C GLN A 452 -8.86 -9.49 -20.43
N ARG A 453 -9.40 -9.88 -19.29
CA ARG A 453 -10.11 -11.16 -19.14
C ARG A 453 -11.33 -11.26 -20.07
N ASP A 454 -12.15 -10.22 -20.15
CA ASP A 454 -13.36 -10.17 -20.97
C ASP A 454 -13.06 -10.15 -22.50
N ASP A 455 -11.85 -9.69 -22.86
CA ASP A 455 -11.29 -9.76 -24.21
C ASP A 455 -10.63 -11.13 -24.51
N GLY A 456 -10.78 -12.10 -23.61
CA GLY A 456 -10.32 -13.47 -23.80
C GLY A 456 -8.84 -13.69 -23.50
N LYS A 457 -8.18 -12.77 -22.78
CA LYS A 457 -6.80 -12.95 -22.31
C LYS A 457 -6.77 -13.76 -21.01
N ALA A 458 -5.64 -14.39 -20.71
CA ALA A 458 -5.40 -15.05 -19.43
C ALA A 458 -4.79 -14.02 -18.46
N VAL A 459 -5.29 -13.97 -17.23
CA VAL A 459 -4.78 -13.05 -16.20
C VAL A 459 -4.40 -13.86 -14.96
N LEU A 460 -3.14 -13.75 -14.55
CA LEU A 460 -2.66 -14.26 -13.27
C LEU A 460 -2.48 -13.06 -12.33
N LEU A 461 -3.37 -12.94 -11.35
CA LEU A 461 -3.31 -11.94 -10.30
C LEU A 461 -2.57 -12.53 -9.10
N VAL A 462 -1.69 -11.77 -8.48
CA VAL A 462 -1.13 -12.07 -7.16
C VAL A 462 -1.49 -10.91 -6.24
N SER A 463 -2.27 -11.17 -5.20
CA SER A 463 -2.74 -10.12 -4.30
C SER A 463 -2.74 -10.58 -2.84
N LEU A 464 -2.47 -9.63 -1.94
CA LEU A 464 -2.54 -9.78 -0.50
C LEU A 464 -3.76 -9.03 0.08
N GLU A 465 -4.43 -8.21 -0.75
CA GLU A 465 -5.59 -7.41 -0.33
C GLU A 465 -6.86 -8.26 -0.44
N LEU A 466 -7.50 -8.55 0.71
CA LEU A 466 -8.66 -9.44 0.77
C LEU A 466 -9.80 -9.01 -0.14
N ASP A 467 -10.09 -7.70 -0.21
CA ASP A 467 -11.18 -7.17 -1.05
C ASP A 467 -10.88 -7.42 -2.55
N GLU A 468 -9.62 -7.24 -2.99
CA GLU A 468 -9.21 -7.54 -4.37
C GLU A 468 -9.29 -9.04 -4.67
N VAL A 469 -8.85 -9.89 -3.73
CA VAL A 469 -8.90 -11.36 -3.86
C VAL A 469 -10.33 -11.87 -3.95
N MET A 470 -11.28 -11.25 -3.25
CA MET A 470 -12.69 -11.68 -3.25
C MET A 470 -13.48 -11.16 -4.45
N ASP A 471 -13.14 -9.98 -5.00
CA ASP A 471 -13.98 -9.31 -6.00
C ASP A 471 -13.50 -9.50 -7.45
N VAL A 472 -12.17 -9.51 -7.68
CA VAL A 472 -11.62 -9.45 -9.05
C VAL A 472 -11.48 -10.82 -9.72
N PRO A 473 -10.99 -11.90 -9.09
CA PRO A 473 -10.72 -13.17 -9.76
C PRO A 473 -11.99 -13.98 -10.04
N ASP A 474 -11.84 -14.97 -10.91
CA ASP A 474 -12.82 -16.02 -11.14
C ASP A 474 -12.51 -17.27 -10.29
N ARG A 475 -11.24 -17.43 -9.88
CA ARG A 475 -10.74 -18.56 -9.11
C ARG A 475 -9.58 -18.11 -8.22
N ILE A 476 -9.54 -18.58 -6.98
CA ILE A 476 -8.53 -18.25 -5.99
C ILE A 476 -7.69 -19.49 -5.68
N LEU A 477 -6.39 -19.38 -5.79
CA LEU A 477 -5.41 -20.34 -5.29
C LEU A 477 -4.75 -19.74 -4.06
N VAL A 478 -4.72 -20.46 -2.94
CA VAL A 478 -4.10 -19.95 -1.71
C VAL A 478 -2.71 -20.53 -1.55
N MET A 479 -1.70 -19.67 -1.42
CA MET A 479 -0.31 -20.07 -1.20
C MET A 479 0.07 -19.88 0.26
N TYR A 480 0.60 -20.95 0.86
CA TYR A 480 1.13 -20.94 2.21
C TYR A 480 2.44 -21.75 2.27
N GLU A 481 3.50 -21.18 2.85
CA GLU A 481 4.85 -21.78 2.96
C GLU A 481 5.40 -22.38 1.65
N GLY A 482 5.10 -21.75 0.52
CA GLY A 482 5.58 -22.13 -0.81
C GLY A 482 4.76 -23.23 -1.51
N GLU A 483 3.63 -23.61 -0.96
CA GLU A 483 2.72 -24.64 -1.51
C GLU A 483 1.34 -24.03 -1.80
N ILE A 484 0.62 -24.55 -2.80
CA ILE A 484 -0.80 -24.26 -2.97
C ILE A 484 -1.59 -25.14 -2.01
N VAL A 485 -2.23 -24.52 -1.03
CA VAL A 485 -2.95 -25.22 0.06
C VAL A 485 -4.45 -25.27 -0.13
N GLY A 486 -4.99 -24.58 -1.12
CA GLY A 486 -6.43 -24.62 -1.43
C GLY A 486 -6.75 -23.94 -2.76
N GLU A 487 -7.86 -24.39 -3.37
CA GLU A 487 -8.48 -23.76 -4.54
C GLU A 487 -9.92 -23.39 -4.20
N LEU A 488 -10.27 -22.11 -4.30
CA LEU A 488 -11.51 -21.54 -3.80
C LEU A 488 -12.27 -20.80 -4.91
N ASP A 489 -13.61 -20.83 -4.83
CA ASP A 489 -14.50 -20.01 -5.66
C ASP A 489 -14.85 -18.73 -4.88
N PRO A 490 -14.47 -17.52 -5.38
CA PRO A 490 -14.77 -16.26 -4.69
C PRO A 490 -16.26 -16.02 -4.44
N LYS A 491 -17.17 -16.68 -5.19
CA LYS A 491 -18.61 -16.53 -5.02
C LYS A 491 -19.18 -17.28 -3.82
N THR A 492 -18.50 -18.30 -3.35
CA THR A 492 -18.96 -19.18 -2.28
C THR A 492 -18.12 -19.13 -1.02
N THR A 493 -16.89 -18.60 -1.14
CA THR A 493 -15.92 -18.48 -0.03
C THR A 493 -16.20 -17.22 0.79
N THR A 494 -16.03 -17.30 2.11
CA THR A 494 -16.07 -16.12 3.01
C THR A 494 -14.64 -15.59 3.27
N GLN A 495 -14.53 -14.32 3.68
CA GLN A 495 -13.23 -13.74 4.07
C GLN A 495 -12.59 -14.50 5.24
N GLU A 496 -13.40 -14.97 6.19
CA GLU A 496 -12.93 -15.77 7.33
C GLU A 496 -12.36 -17.12 6.86
N GLU A 497 -13.05 -17.80 5.94
CA GLU A 497 -12.55 -19.05 5.35
C GLU A 497 -11.26 -18.85 4.58
N LEU A 498 -11.19 -17.85 3.73
CA LEU A 498 -9.96 -17.47 3.03
C LEU A 498 -8.81 -17.20 4.01
N GLY A 499 -9.09 -16.47 5.10
CA GLY A 499 -8.13 -16.18 6.17
C GLY A 499 -7.56 -17.44 6.82
N LEU A 500 -8.37 -18.48 7.03
CA LEU A 500 -7.90 -19.76 7.59
C LEU A 500 -6.91 -20.48 6.65
N TYR A 501 -7.18 -20.47 5.35
CA TYR A 501 -6.23 -21.02 4.36
C TYR A 501 -4.94 -20.21 4.31
N MET A 502 -5.04 -18.87 4.27
CA MET A 502 -3.87 -17.98 4.22
C MET A 502 -2.99 -18.11 5.48
N ALA A 503 -3.57 -18.41 6.62
CA ALA A 503 -2.86 -18.68 7.89
C ALA A 503 -2.36 -20.14 8.02
N GLY A 504 -2.63 -21.01 7.03
CA GLY A 504 -2.23 -22.42 7.07
C GLY A 504 -3.04 -23.29 8.05
N ALA A 505 -4.10 -22.74 8.64
CA ALA A 505 -4.98 -23.45 9.58
C ALA A 505 -5.97 -24.40 8.86
N LYS A 506 -6.20 -24.18 7.56
CA LYS A 506 -7.02 -25.03 6.69
C LYS A 506 -6.24 -25.35 5.42
N ARG A 507 -6.37 -26.61 4.95
CA ARG A 507 -5.77 -27.08 3.69
C ARG A 507 -6.76 -28.02 3.02
N ASP A 508 -6.83 -27.99 1.69
CA ASP A 508 -7.55 -29.01 0.94
C ASP A 508 -6.82 -30.35 1.04
N GLU A 509 -7.55 -31.45 1.10
CA GLU A 509 -6.96 -32.77 0.97
C GLU A 509 -6.35 -32.87 -0.44
N VAL A 510 -5.04 -33.08 -0.51
CA VAL A 510 -4.36 -33.34 -1.79
C VAL A 510 -4.95 -34.63 -2.38
N THR A 511 -5.88 -34.49 -3.31
CA THR A 511 -6.25 -35.60 -4.17
C THR A 511 -5.05 -35.90 -5.08
N ALA A 512 -4.33 -36.98 -4.70
CA ALA A 512 -3.17 -37.50 -5.40
C ALA A 512 -3.51 -37.93 -6.84
#